data_e281404c8b88c8554f585382280d753a
#
_entry.id   e281404c8b88c8554f585382280d753a
#
_cell.length_a   1.000
_cell.length_b   1.000
_cell.length_c   1.000
_cell.angle_alpha   90.00
_cell.angle_beta   90.00
_cell.angle_gamma   90.00
#
_symmetry.space_group_name_H-M   'P 1'
#
loop_
_entity.id
_entity.type
_entity.pdbx_description
1 polymer ?
#
loop_
_entity_poly.entity_id
_entity_poly.type
_entity_poly.pdbx_seq_one_letter_code
_entity_poly.pdbx_strand_id
1 'polypeptide(L)'
;MYRENKIALVIPCRNEEKLIIPTLQGVPEFVDKVYVIDDKSTDKTSEVVKNYSDKRVELIVHQKNIGPGAAIITGYKKAKNDNFDIVAVCGGDNQMPLDQLKNLLDPIVDDDADYTKGNRFMEGGEKLSDMPITRVIGNTIISLLTKIASGYYKIFDVVDGFTAINKKALHTIDWDKAWGKYGYPMDFLVRLNIHCFRVMDIPRRAIYLDGVRQSQIKGLSYALRVSPMLLKNFFYRLYKRYLIGDFHPLIFMYITGLLLLILGFFVGLYIIITKLGGTFPSGATAILSALLIIFGGQLFLFGMLFDMMEEKK
;
A
#
# COMPACT_ATOMS: atom_id res chain seq x y z
N MET A 1 19.65 4.49 -18.74
CA MET A 1 19.12 3.10 -18.93
C MET A 1 19.76 2.14 -17.94
N TYR A 2 19.01 1.20 -17.42
CA TYR A 2 19.48 0.19 -16.49
C TYR A 2 19.23 -1.21 -17.08
N ARG A 3 20.33 -1.95 -17.38
CA ARG A 3 20.26 -3.29 -17.98
C ARG A 3 19.25 -3.34 -19.17
N GLU A 4 19.44 -2.42 -20.13
CA GLU A 4 18.63 -2.21 -21.35
C GLU A 4 17.21 -1.67 -21.15
N ASN A 5 16.76 -1.45 -19.90
CA ASN A 5 15.45 -0.89 -19.60
C ASN A 5 15.52 0.64 -19.43
N LYS A 6 14.53 1.35 -19.95
CA LYS A 6 14.33 2.79 -19.72
C LYS A 6 13.65 2.99 -18.37
N ILE A 7 14.28 3.77 -17.49
CA ILE A 7 13.85 3.99 -16.12
C ILE A 7 13.31 5.40 -15.95
N ALA A 8 12.07 5.55 -15.51
CA ALA A 8 11.54 6.80 -15.00
C ALA A 8 11.50 6.77 -13.47
N LEU A 9 11.77 7.92 -12.84
CA LEU A 9 11.61 8.13 -11.41
C LEU A 9 10.52 9.18 -11.18
N VAL A 10 9.50 8.84 -10.41
CA VAL A 10 8.42 9.75 -10.00
C VAL A 10 8.69 10.22 -8.58
N ILE A 11 8.74 11.53 -8.38
CA ILE A 11 8.98 12.16 -7.09
C ILE A 11 7.77 13.02 -6.72
N PRO A 12 6.78 12.47 -5.99
CA PRO A 12 5.73 13.30 -5.40
C PRO A 12 6.33 14.19 -4.31
N CYS A 13 6.03 15.48 -4.32
CA CYS A 13 6.50 16.42 -3.31
C CYS A 13 5.42 17.43 -2.94
N ARG A 14 5.53 17.95 -1.71
CA ARG A 14 4.72 19.07 -1.24
C ARG A 14 5.37 19.74 -0.05
N ASN A 15 5.75 21.02 -0.21
CA ASN A 15 6.45 21.82 0.80
C ASN A 15 7.78 21.17 1.21
N GLU A 16 8.60 20.88 0.20
CA GLU A 16 9.90 20.22 0.34
C GLU A 16 11.05 21.13 -0.18
N GLU A 17 10.92 22.45 -0.08
CA GLU A 17 11.91 23.43 -0.62
C GLU A 17 13.36 23.15 -0.17
N LYS A 18 13.54 22.60 1.05
CA LYS A 18 14.86 22.30 1.63
C LYS A 18 15.40 20.92 1.26
N LEU A 19 14.53 19.98 0.94
CA LEU A 19 14.86 18.56 0.77
C LEU A 19 14.80 18.08 -0.68
N ILE A 20 14.04 18.77 -1.53
CA ILE A 20 13.87 18.32 -2.92
C ILE A 20 15.19 18.37 -3.72
N ILE A 21 16.05 19.37 -3.49
CA ILE A 21 17.34 19.45 -4.19
C ILE A 21 18.30 18.35 -3.75
N PRO A 22 18.53 18.09 -2.44
CA PRO A 22 19.26 16.88 -1.99
C PRO A 22 18.71 15.59 -2.56
N THR A 23 17.37 15.45 -2.65
CA THR A 23 16.74 14.28 -3.29
C THR A 23 17.14 14.15 -4.76
N LEU A 24 17.05 15.26 -5.54
CA LEU A 24 17.42 15.28 -6.96
C LEU A 24 18.90 14.99 -7.20
N GLN A 25 19.79 15.49 -6.33
CA GLN A 25 21.22 15.22 -6.39
C GLN A 25 21.56 13.74 -6.14
N GLY A 26 20.73 13.05 -5.36
CA GLY A 26 20.88 11.62 -5.11
C GLY A 26 20.39 10.71 -6.25
N VAL A 27 19.78 11.26 -7.32
CA VAL A 27 19.24 10.45 -8.42
C VAL A 27 20.37 9.81 -9.23
N PRO A 28 20.42 8.48 -9.33
CA PRO A 28 21.46 7.78 -10.08
C PRO A 28 21.49 8.14 -11.57
N GLU A 29 22.67 8.06 -12.18
CA GLU A 29 22.86 8.39 -13.61
C GLU A 29 22.08 7.48 -14.57
N PHE A 30 21.82 6.23 -14.17
CA PHE A 30 21.09 5.28 -15.00
C PHE A 30 19.58 5.58 -15.10
N VAL A 31 19.04 6.53 -14.32
CA VAL A 31 17.67 7.01 -14.44
C VAL A 31 17.59 7.94 -15.64
N ASP A 32 16.71 7.62 -16.60
CA ASP A 32 16.60 8.34 -17.86
C ASP A 32 15.72 9.60 -17.74
N LYS A 33 14.70 9.59 -16.89
CA LYS A 33 13.75 10.68 -16.68
C LYS A 33 13.31 10.79 -15.23
N VAL A 34 13.13 12.00 -14.74
CA VAL A 34 12.63 12.29 -13.39
C VAL A 34 11.40 13.19 -13.52
N TYR A 35 10.26 12.70 -13.05
CA TYR A 35 9.02 13.47 -12.96
C TYR A 35 8.83 13.94 -11.53
N VAL A 36 9.05 15.22 -11.28
CA VAL A 36 8.73 15.84 -9.99
C VAL A 36 7.29 16.33 -10.04
N ILE A 37 6.45 15.76 -9.18
CA ILE A 37 5.02 16.10 -9.14
C ILE A 37 4.76 16.91 -7.88
N ASP A 38 4.63 18.23 -8.04
CA ASP A 38 4.32 19.14 -6.94
C ASP A 38 2.81 19.20 -6.68
N ASP A 39 2.38 18.65 -5.55
CA ASP A 39 0.96 18.61 -5.16
C ASP A 39 0.52 19.93 -4.50
N LYS A 40 0.71 21.04 -5.23
CA LYS A 40 0.36 22.40 -4.82
C LYS A 40 1.12 22.83 -3.56
N SER A 41 2.42 22.93 -3.63
CA SER A 41 3.27 23.52 -2.58
C SER A 41 2.91 24.99 -2.37
N THR A 42 3.09 25.44 -1.13
CA THR A 42 2.89 26.84 -0.71
C THR A 42 4.21 27.56 -0.38
N ASP A 43 5.30 26.81 -0.40
CA ASP A 43 6.68 27.26 -0.25
C ASP A 43 7.38 27.38 -1.62
N LYS A 44 8.69 27.49 -1.64
CA LYS A 44 9.49 27.64 -2.87
C LYS A 44 9.82 26.31 -3.58
N THR A 45 9.18 25.20 -3.23
CA THR A 45 9.47 23.88 -3.83
C THR A 45 9.47 23.93 -5.36
N SER A 46 8.39 24.44 -5.98
CA SER A 46 8.30 24.54 -7.44
C SER A 46 9.37 25.45 -8.06
N GLU A 47 9.73 26.54 -7.37
CA GLU A 47 10.73 27.50 -7.84
C GLU A 47 12.13 26.85 -7.88
N VAL A 48 12.52 26.18 -6.80
CA VAL A 48 13.84 25.54 -6.72
C VAL A 48 13.99 24.37 -7.70
N VAL A 49 12.91 23.61 -7.95
CA VAL A 49 12.93 22.55 -8.97
C VAL A 49 13.03 23.11 -10.40
N LYS A 50 12.32 24.23 -10.71
CA LYS A 50 12.43 24.89 -12.02
C LYS A 50 13.84 25.38 -12.33
N ASN A 51 14.57 25.82 -11.31
CA ASN A 51 15.94 26.32 -11.44
C ASN A 51 17.01 25.20 -11.40
N TYR A 52 16.60 23.95 -11.22
CA TYR A 52 17.52 22.81 -11.21
C TYR A 52 17.94 22.43 -12.63
N SER A 53 19.25 22.36 -12.88
CA SER A 53 19.81 22.31 -14.23
C SER A 53 19.88 20.91 -14.89
N ASP A 54 19.39 19.85 -14.22
CA ASP A 54 19.38 18.50 -14.78
C ASP A 54 18.26 18.35 -15.85
N LYS A 55 18.65 18.13 -17.10
CA LYS A 55 17.73 17.96 -18.23
C LYS A 55 16.78 16.76 -18.12
N ARG A 56 17.10 15.81 -17.25
CA ARG A 56 16.24 14.66 -16.98
C ARG A 56 14.99 15.06 -16.17
N VAL A 57 15.06 16.15 -15.42
CA VAL A 57 14.00 16.59 -14.50
C VAL A 57 12.90 17.34 -15.24
N GLU A 58 11.67 16.92 -15.05
CA GLU A 58 10.46 17.57 -15.52
C GLU A 58 9.52 17.84 -14.35
N LEU A 59 9.15 19.10 -14.13
CA LEU A 59 8.24 19.52 -13.07
C LEU A 59 6.80 19.57 -13.58
N ILE A 60 5.89 18.90 -12.87
CA ILE A 60 4.46 18.98 -13.09
C ILE A 60 3.81 19.50 -11.80
N VAL A 61 3.06 20.60 -11.89
CA VAL A 61 2.44 21.25 -10.74
C VAL A 61 0.92 21.05 -10.78
N HIS A 62 0.35 20.50 -9.70
CA HIS A 62 -1.09 20.38 -9.56
C HIS A 62 -1.77 21.72 -9.25
N GLN A 63 -2.95 21.93 -9.80
CA GLN A 63 -3.77 23.14 -9.56
C GLN A 63 -4.28 23.23 -8.11
N LYS A 64 -4.48 22.07 -7.47
CA LYS A 64 -4.94 21.90 -6.09
C LYS A 64 -4.25 20.71 -5.45
N ASN A 65 -4.15 20.70 -4.10
CA ASN A 65 -3.68 19.54 -3.36
C ASN A 65 -4.72 18.41 -3.46
N ILE A 66 -4.34 17.32 -4.10
CA ILE A 66 -5.18 16.14 -4.30
C ILE A 66 -4.61 14.88 -3.64
N GLY A 67 -3.43 14.99 -3.06
CA GLY A 67 -2.79 13.98 -2.22
C GLY A 67 -1.64 13.21 -2.88
N PRO A 68 -0.80 12.56 -2.06
CA PRO A 68 0.44 11.92 -2.53
C PRO A 68 0.18 10.77 -3.52
N GLY A 69 -0.88 9.99 -3.33
CA GLY A 69 -1.24 8.95 -4.28
C GLY A 69 -1.62 9.51 -5.64
N ALA A 70 -2.34 10.64 -5.67
CA ALA A 70 -2.69 11.31 -6.93
C ALA A 70 -1.47 11.88 -7.64
N ALA A 71 -0.48 12.37 -6.90
CA ALA A 71 0.78 12.82 -7.47
C ALA A 71 1.53 11.66 -8.15
N ILE A 72 1.61 10.49 -7.47
CA ILE A 72 2.21 9.30 -8.07
C ILE A 72 1.44 8.85 -9.31
N ILE A 73 0.10 8.83 -9.26
CA ILE A 73 -0.74 8.47 -10.41
C ILE A 73 -0.49 9.41 -11.60
N THR A 74 -0.32 10.71 -11.35
CA THR A 74 0.05 11.68 -12.41
C THR A 74 1.39 11.30 -13.04
N GLY A 75 2.40 10.99 -12.22
CA GLY A 75 3.70 10.53 -12.69
C GLY A 75 3.63 9.21 -13.45
N TYR A 76 2.85 8.24 -12.97
CA TYR A 76 2.62 6.95 -13.65
C TYR A 76 1.99 7.14 -15.03
N LYS A 77 0.96 7.98 -15.14
CA LYS A 77 0.33 8.29 -16.43
C LYS A 77 1.30 8.95 -17.40
N LYS A 78 2.12 9.89 -16.90
CA LYS A 78 3.15 10.54 -17.71
C LYS A 78 4.20 9.55 -18.20
N ALA A 79 4.76 8.73 -17.31
CA ALA A 79 5.74 7.70 -17.66
C ALA A 79 5.17 6.64 -18.61
N LYS A 80 3.90 6.26 -18.43
CA LYS A 80 3.16 5.37 -19.35
C LYS A 80 3.07 5.96 -20.75
N ASN A 81 2.71 7.25 -20.90
CA ASN A 81 2.59 7.94 -22.17
C ASN A 81 3.95 8.10 -22.85
N ASP A 82 5.00 8.31 -22.09
CA ASP A 82 6.37 8.45 -22.57
C ASP A 82 7.06 7.08 -22.78
N ASN A 83 6.31 5.97 -22.58
CA ASN A 83 6.70 4.58 -22.88
C ASN A 83 7.94 4.09 -22.15
N PHE A 84 8.04 4.35 -20.84
CA PHE A 84 9.09 3.79 -19.99
C PHE A 84 8.85 2.32 -19.65
N ASP A 85 9.94 1.56 -19.44
CA ASP A 85 9.88 0.12 -19.16
C ASP A 85 9.67 -0.16 -17.69
N ILE A 86 10.30 0.62 -16.82
CA ILE A 86 10.15 0.54 -15.37
C ILE A 86 9.97 1.95 -14.80
N VAL A 87 9.04 2.10 -13.87
CA VAL A 87 8.79 3.35 -13.18
C VAL A 87 9.01 3.16 -11.69
N ALA A 88 10.00 3.86 -11.14
CA ALA A 88 10.26 3.90 -9.71
C ALA A 88 9.60 5.13 -9.06
N VAL A 89 9.36 5.06 -7.76
CA VAL A 89 8.81 6.15 -6.93
C VAL A 89 9.70 6.37 -5.73
N CYS A 90 10.03 7.63 -5.43
CA CYS A 90 10.61 8.03 -4.15
C CYS A 90 9.98 9.34 -3.68
N GLY A 91 9.94 9.57 -2.36
CA GLY A 91 9.47 10.84 -1.79
C GLY A 91 10.46 11.99 -2.05
N GLY A 92 9.94 13.23 -2.14
CA GLY A 92 10.77 14.44 -2.26
C GLY A 92 11.44 14.90 -0.96
N ASP A 93 11.31 14.13 0.13
CA ASP A 93 11.74 14.45 1.50
C ASP A 93 13.14 13.92 1.85
N ASN A 94 13.87 13.38 0.86
CA ASN A 94 15.21 12.81 1.02
C ASN A 94 15.34 11.70 2.10
N GLN A 95 14.23 10.96 2.37
CA GLN A 95 14.19 9.88 3.35
C GLN A 95 14.27 8.47 2.73
N MET A 96 14.42 8.39 1.41
CA MET A 96 14.53 7.14 0.69
C MET A 96 15.93 6.98 0.08
N PRO A 97 16.59 5.82 0.28
CA PRO A 97 17.97 5.61 -0.15
C PRO A 97 18.05 5.38 -1.66
N LEU A 98 18.23 6.46 -2.45
CA LEU A 98 18.34 6.36 -3.91
C LEU A 98 19.59 5.59 -4.37
N ASP A 99 20.61 5.49 -3.54
CA ASP A 99 21.75 4.58 -3.74
C ASP A 99 21.34 3.09 -3.77
N GLN A 100 20.21 2.74 -3.13
CA GLN A 100 19.64 1.39 -3.14
C GLN A 100 18.56 1.19 -4.21
N LEU A 101 18.33 2.16 -5.11
CA LEU A 101 17.31 2.04 -6.15
C LEU A 101 17.50 0.80 -7.02
N LYS A 102 18.74 0.38 -7.27
CA LYS A 102 19.05 -0.85 -8.02
C LYS A 102 18.38 -2.07 -7.42
N ASN A 103 18.36 -2.18 -6.09
CA ASN A 103 17.78 -3.32 -5.40
C ASN A 103 16.28 -3.48 -5.69
N LEU A 104 15.56 -2.35 -5.93
CA LEU A 104 14.16 -2.39 -6.34
C LEU A 104 13.99 -2.77 -7.81
N LEU A 105 14.97 -2.39 -8.66
CA LEU A 105 14.88 -2.64 -10.10
C LEU A 105 15.26 -4.08 -10.46
N ASP A 106 16.26 -4.66 -9.80
CA ASP A 106 16.81 -5.98 -10.14
C ASP A 106 15.74 -7.08 -10.23
N PRO A 107 14.84 -7.28 -9.25
CA PRO A 107 13.83 -8.34 -9.37
C PRO A 107 12.82 -8.11 -10.51
N ILE A 108 12.63 -6.85 -10.92
CA ILE A 108 11.76 -6.52 -12.06
C ILE A 108 12.47 -6.84 -13.38
N VAL A 109 13.75 -6.49 -13.48
CA VAL A 109 14.57 -6.76 -14.67
C VAL A 109 14.83 -8.24 -14.85
N ASP A 110 14.98 -9.00 -13.76
CA ASP A 110 15.17 -10.45 -13.74
C ASP A 110 13.86 -11.24 -13.93
N ASP A 111 12.72 -10.55 -14.09
CA ASP A 111 11.38 -11.10 -14.21
C ASP A 111 10.92 -11.93 -12.98
N ASP A 112 11.43 -11.63 -11.80
CA ASP A 112 11.00 -12.24 -10.54
C ASP A 112 9.79 -11.53 -9.93
N ALA A 113 9.63 -10.22 -10.21
CA ALA A 113 8.52 -9.40 -9.72
C ALA A 113 7.99 -8.44 -10.79
N ASP A 114 6.71 -8.09 -10.69
CA ASP A 114 6.07 -7.06 -11.51
C ASP A 114 6.02 -5.71 -10.77
N TYR A 115 6.10 -5.77 -9.43
CA TYR A 115 6.13 -4.62 -8.53
C TYR A 115 7.02 -4.92 -7.33
N THR A 116 7.92 -4.01 -7.02
CA THR A 116 8.78 -4.10 -5.84
C THR A 116 8.51 -2.93 -4.91
N LYS A 117 8.67 -3.15 -3.61
CA LYS A 117 8.53 -2.09 -2.63
C LYS A 117 9.55 -2.24 -1.49
N GLY A 118 10.01 -1.10 -0.99
CA GLY A 118 10.92 -1.05 0.13
C GLY A 118 10.29 -1.59 1.41
N ASN A 119 11.10 -2.28 2.21
CA ASN A 119 10.74 -2.74 3.54
C ASN A 119 11.84 -2.36 4.53
N ARG A 120 11.49 -1.46 5.46
CA ARG A 120 12.41 -0.94 6.48
C ARG A 120 12.66 -1.93 7.62
N PHE A 121 11.83 -2.94 7.75
CA PHE A 121 11.85 -3.90 8.85
C PHE A 121 12.58 -5.21 8.51
N MET A 122 13.01 -5.37 7.28
CA MET A 122 13.87 -6.48 6.88
C MET A 122 15.32 -6.22 7.33
N GLU A 123 16.17 -7.24 7.22
CA GLU A 123 17.56 -7.18 7.65
C GLU A 123 18.28 -5.93 7.11
N GLY A 124 18.94 -5.17 8.01
CA GLY A 124 19.55 -3.87 7.69
C GLY A 124 18.63 -2.66 7.72
N GLY A 125 17.33 -2.85 8.04
CA GLY A 125 16.35 -1.78 8.18
C GLY A 125 16.22 -1.20 9.61
N GLU A 126 15.06 -0.63 9.90
CA GLU A 126 14.73 -0.06 11.22
C GLU A 126 14.54 -1.17 12.26
N LYS A 127 15.19 -1.06 13.42
CA LYS A 127 14.94 -1.99 14.52
C LYS A 127 13.59 -1.66 15.15
N LEU A 128 12.71 -2.66 15.25
CA LEU A 128 11.41 -2.52 15.94
C LEU A 128 11.55 -2.07 17.40
N SER A 129 12.70 -2.37 18.04
CA SER A 129 13.02 -1.94 19.42
C SER A 129 13.09 -0.42 19.57
N ASP A 130 13.37 0.31 18.52
CA ASP A 130 13.59 1.75 18.55
C ASP A 130 12.29 2.53 18.30
N MET A 131 11.20 1.82 18.03
CA MET A 131 9.87 2.41 17.82
C MET A 131 9.03 2.49 19.09
N PRO A 132 8.24 3.56 19.31
CA PRO A 132 7.20 3.58 20.32
C PRO A 132 6.22 2.42 20.13
N ILE A 133 5.87 1.72 21.21
CA ILE A 133 4.99 0.54 21.17
C ILE A 133 3.64 0.80 20.48
N THR A 134 3.08 2.00 20.65
CA THR A 134 1.83 2.42 20.01
C THR A 134 1.95 2.47 18.48
N ARG A 135 3.13 2.83 17.96
CA ARG A 135 3.42 2.84 16.52
C ARG A 135 3.61 1.41 15.99
N VAL A 136 4.26 0.54 16.75
CA VAL A 136 4.42 -0.89 16.41
C VAL A 136 3.05 -1.54 16.30
N ILE A 137 2.18 -1.40 17.32
CA ILE A 137 0.82 -1.96 17.33
C ILE A 137 0.00 -1.41 16.15
N GLY A 138 0.03 -0.09 15.95
CA GLY A 138 -0.71 0.54 14.85
C GLY A 138 -0.26 0.03 13.46
N ASN A 139 1.03 -0.08 13.23
CA ASN A 139 1.58 -0.61 11.98
C ASN A 139 1.23 -2.09 11.80
N THR A 140 1.28 -2.90 12.85
CA THR A 140 0.93 -4.33 12.80
C THR A 140 -0.54 -4.52 12.42
N ILE A 141 -1.45 -3.76 13.03
CA ILE A 141 -2.89 -3.82 12.70
C ILE A 141 -3.13 -3.41 11.25
N ILE A 142 -2.54 -2.29 10.80
CA ILE A 142 -2.68 -1.83 9.41
C ILE A 142 -2.10 -2.86 8.44
N SER A 143 -0.94 -3.45 8.76
CA SER A 143 -0.34 -4.51 7.94
C SER A 143 -1.25 -5.73 7.83
N LEU A 144 -1.83 -6.19 8.94
CA LEU A 144 -2.76 -7.33 8.95
C LEU A 144 -4.01 -7.02 8.10
N LEU A 145 -4.64 -5.87 8.30
CA LEU A 145 -5.81 -5.46 7.53
C LEU A 145 -5.48 -5.34 6.03
N THR A 146 -4.28 -4.84 5.70
CA THR A 146 -3.84 -4.74 4.30
C THR A 146 -3.57 -6.11 3.70
N LYS A 147 -2.96 -7.04 4.44
CA LYS A 147 -2.76 -8.43 3.98
C LYS A 147 -4.09 -9.08 3.61
N ILE A 148 -5.08 -8.97 4.51
CA ILE A 148 -6.43 -9.51 4.26
C ILE A 148 -7.09 -8.81 3.06
N ALA A 149 -6.98 -7.47 2.96
CA ALA A 149 -7.60 -6.72 1.89
C ALA A 149 -6.94 -6.95 0.54
N SER A 150 -5.60 -7.02 0.51
CA SER A 150 -4.81 -7.15 -0.73
C SER A 150 -4.58 -8.58 -1.17
N GLY A 151 -4.58 -9.57 -0.24
CA GLY A 151 -4.20 -10.94 -0.53
C GLY A 151 -2.70 -11.17 -0.67
N TYR A 152 -1.87 -10.19 -0.34
CA TYR A 152 -0.41 -10.33 -0.28
C TYR A 152 0.03 -10.52 1.17
N TYR A 153 0.16 -11.76 1.60
CA TYR A 153 0.45 -12.09 3.00
C TYR A 153 1.94 -12.00 3.36
N LYS A 154 2.82 -12.02 2.36
CA LYS A 154 4.27 -11.92 2.53
C LYS A 154 4.75 -10.46 2.68
N ILE A 155 3.96 -9.47 2.21
CA ILE A 155 4.31 -8.05 2.28
C ILE A 155 4.12 -7.54 3.71
N PHE A 156 5.13 -6.84 4.27
CA PHE A 156 5.09 -6.39 5.66
C PHE A 156 5.01 -4.86 5.80
N ASP A 157 5.91 -4.09 5.19
CA ASP A 157 5.92 -2.62 5.31
C ASP A 157 4.93 -1.97 4.33
N VAL A 158 3.64 -2.15 4.59
CA VAL A 158 2.55 -1.76 3.68
C VAL A 158 2.41 -0.26 3.44
N VAL A 159 3.11 0.58 4.22
CA VAL A 159 3.04 2.05 4.11
C VAL A 159 4.25 2.66 3.41
N ASP A 160 5.26 1.85 3.08
CA ASP A 160 6.45 2.34 2.39
C ASP A 160 6.12 2.79 0.96
N GLY A 161 6.62 3.98 0.60
CA GLY A 161 6.40 4.58 -0.72
C GLY A 161 7.57 4.43 -1.69
N PHE A 162 8.70 3.79 -1.28
CA PHE A 162 9.81 3.51 -2.17
C PHE A 162 9.52 2.26 -2.97
N THR A 163 9.16 2.40 -4.23
CA THR A 163 8.58 1.31 -5.03
C THR A 163 9.05 1.36 -6.47
N ALA A 164 8.95 0.24 -7.19
CA ALA A 164 9.09 0.21 -8.65
C ALA A 164 8.02 -0.71 -9.27
N ILE A 165 7.61 -0.40 -10.49
CA ILE A 165 6.58 -1.11 -11.25
C ILE A 165 7.05 -1.33 -12.68
N ASN A 166 6.80 -2.53 -13.23
CA ASN A 166 7.10 -2.81 -14.63
C ASN A 166 6.04 -2.22 -15.57
N LYS A 167 6.37 -2.15 -16.84
CA LYS A 167 5.50 -1.64 -17.90
C LYS A 167 4.17 -2.38 -17.99
N LYS A 168 4.19 -3.70 -17.86
CA LYS A 168 2.99 -4.54 -17.95
C LYS A 168 1.97 -4.17 -16.87
N ALA A 169 2.38 -4.11 -15.62
CA ALA A 169 1.51 -3.72 -14.50
C ALA A 169 1.06 -2.25 -14.63
N LEU A 170 1.99 -1.34 -15.01
CA LEU A 170 1.70 0.07 -15.23
C LEU A 170 0.60 0.29 -16.28
N HIS A 171 0.60 -0.49 -17.37
CA HIS A 171 -0.38 -0.37 -18.45
C HIS A 171 -1.70 -1.08 -18.17
N THR A 172 -1.69 -2.17 -17.41
CA THR A 172 -2.89 -2.99 -17.13
C THR A 172 -3.82 -2.35 -16.11
N ILE A 173 -3.25 -1.67 -15.10
CA ILE A 173 -4.03 -1.12 -14.00
C ILE A 173 -4.73 0.18 -14.44
N ASP A 174 -6.03 0.27 -14.09
CA ASP A 174 -6.82 1.51 -14.23
C ASP A 174 -6.51 2.45 -13.05
N TRP A 175 -5.54 3.33 -13.26
CA TRP A 175 -5.07 4.30 -12.28
C TRP A 175 -6.08 5.41 -11.99
N ASP A 176 -7.09 5.65 -12.85
CA ASP A 176 -8.12 6.66 -12.62
C ASP A 176 -9.03 6.30 -11.44
N LYS A 177 -9.16 5.00 -11.15
CA LYS A 177 -9.94 4.49 -10.03
C LYS A 177 -9.10 4.27 -8.76
N ALA A 178 -7.80 4.54 -8.79
CA ALA A 178 -6.92 4.32 -7.67
C ALA A 178 -7.06 5.41 -6.59
N TRP A 179 -6.68 5.06 -5.35
CA TRP A 179 -6.79 5.95 -4.22
C TRP A 179 -5.71 7.03 -4.26
N GLY A 180 -6.10 8.28 -4.42
CA GLY A 180 -5.17 9.41 -4.57
C GLY A 180 -4.63 10.00 -3.26
N LYS A 181 -5.13 9.59 -2.07
CA LYS A 181 -4.75 10.16 -0.77
C LYS A 181 -3.77 9.26 -0.03
N TYR A 182 -3.42 9.64 1.22
CA TYR A 182 -2.69 8.75 2.13
C TYR A 182 -3.39 7.38 2.24
N GLY A 183 -2.62 6.28 2.22
CA GLY A 183 -3.13 4.91 2.09
C GLY A 183 -3.06 4.34 0.67
N TYR A 184 -2.61 5.13 -0.30
CA TYR A 184 -2.41 4.69 -1.69
C TYR A 184 -1.57 3.40 -1.83
N PRO A 185 -0.50 3.15 -1.04
CA PRO A 185 0.27 1.92 -1.23
C PRO A 185 -0.57 0.67 -0.99
N MET A 186 -1.50 0.74 -0.05
CA MET A 186 -2.41 -0.38 0.26
C MET A 186 -3.43 -0.61 -0.87
N ASP A 187 -4.00 0.47 -1.43
CA ASP A 187 -4.92 0.39 -2.58
C ASP A 187 -4.20 -0.15 -3.82
N PHE A 188 -2.94 0.27 -4.04
CA PHE A 188 -2.14 -0.22 -5.17
C PHE A 188 -1.88 -1.72 -5.06
N LEU A 189 -1.58 -2.23 -3.87
CA LEU A 189 -1.44 -3.68 -3.64
C LEU A 189 -2.72 -4.44 -4.00
N VAL A 190 -3.90 -3.93 -3.61
CA VAL A 190 -5.18 -4.55 -3.98
C VAL A 190 -5.36 -4.61 -5.50
N ARG A 191 -5.02 -3.52 -6.21
CA ARG A 191 -5.13 -3.47 -7.68
C ARG A 191 -4.15 -4.40 -8.37
N LEU A 192 -2.93 -4.50 -7.87
CA LEU A 192 -1.93 -5.46 -8.36
C LEU A 192 -2.42 -6.90 -8.21
N ASN A 193 -3.00 -7.24 -7.04
CA ASN A 193 -3.50 -8.58 -6.77
C ASN A 193 -4.70 -8.97 -7.65
N ILE A 194 -5.61 -8.03 -7.96
CA ILE A 194 -6.74 -8.28 -8.87
C ILE A 194 -6.25 -8.79 -10.24
N HIS A 195 -5.09 -8.35 -10.68
CA HIS A 195 -4.47 -8.74 -11.95
C HIS A 195 -3.37 -9.80 -11.80
N CYS A 196 -3.26 -10.44 -10.62
CA CYS A 196 -2.30 -11.51 -10.33
C CYS A 196 -0.83 -11.13 -10.56
N PHE A 197 -0.46 -9.86 -10.35
CA PHE A 197 0.92 -9.41 -10.44
C PHE A 197 1.74 -9.88 -9.24
N ARG A 198 3.02 -10.20 -9.48
CA ARG A 198 3.97 -10.61 -8.44
C ARG A 198 4.51 -9.39 -7.73
N VAL A 199 4.38 -9.35 -6.40
CA VAL A 199 4.87 -8.25 -5.55
C VAL A 199 5.94 -8.76 -4.61
N MET A 200 7.05 -8.02 -4.49
CA MET A 200 8.17 -8.38 -3.64
C MET A 200 8.57 -7.23 -2.71
N ASP A 201 8.75 -7.54 -1.41
CA ASP A 201 9.38 -6.63 -0.45
C ASP A 201 10.91 -6.68 -0.61
N ILE A 202 11.54 -5.51 -0.67
CA ILE A 202 12.99 -5.35 -0.81
C ILE A 202 13.54 -4.65 0.42
N PRO A 203 14.53 -5.23 1.11
CA PRO A 203 15.13 -4.57 2.27
C PRO A 203 15.72 -3.22 1.87
N ARG A 204 15.43 -2.20 2.68
CA ARG A 204 16.00 -0.86 2.50
C ARG A 204 16.39 -0.21 3.82
N ARG A 205 17.44 0.61 3.77
CA ARG A 205 17.83 1.45 4.91
C ARG A 205 16.77 2.53 5.17
N ALA A 206 16.41 2.73 6.44
CA ALA A 206 15.63 3.89 6.86
C ALA A 206 16.56 5.10 7.04
N ILE A 207 16.19 6.24 6.48
CA ILE A 207 16.93 7.50 6.63
C ILE A 207 16.08 8.43 7.51
N TYR A 208 16.66 8.89 8.61
CA TYR A 208 16.09 9.87 9.51
C TYR A 208 16.97 11.11 9.50
N LEU A 209 16.38 12.24 9.13
CA LEU A 209 17.10 13.52 9.09
C LEU A 209 16.79 14.30 10.37
N ASP A 210 17.83 14.74 11.08
CA ASP A 210 17.69 15.52 12.30
C ASP A 210 17.01 16.87 12.00
N GLY A 211 16.08 17.27 12.86
CA GLY A 211 15.34 18.52 12.70
C GLY A 211 14.28 18.56 11.60
N VAL A 212 14.08 17.44 10.87
CA VAL A 212 13.06 17.31 9.84
C VAL A 212 11.85 16.56 10.37
N ARG A 213 10.66 16.94 9.92
CA ARG A 213 9.39 16.30 10.31
C ARG A 213 9.34 14.87 9.81
N GLN A 214 9.47 13.91 10.71
CA GLN A 214 9.61 12.50 10.40
C GLN A 214 8.34 11.79 9.90
N SER A 215 7.15 12.26 10.21
CA SER A 215 5.89 11.68 9.70
C SER A 215 4.69 12.55 10.01
N GLN A 216 3.77 12.67 9.06
CA GLN A 216 2.47 13.33 9.26
C GLN A 216 1.38 12.33 9.72
N ILE A 217 1.71 11.05 9.86
CA ILE A 217 0.76 9.99 10.13
C ILE A 217 0.56 9.85 11.65
N LYS A 218 -0.64 10.20 12.13
CA LYS A 218 -1.07 9.94 13.51
C LYS A 218 -1.73 8.55 13.57
N GLY A 219 -1.02 7.55 14.10
CA GLY A 219 -1.33 6.11 14.02
C GLY A 219 -2.81 5.73 14.06
N LEU A 220 -3.51 5.91 15.20
CA LEU A 220 -4.91 5.49 15.32
C LEU A 220 -5.87 6.25 14.40
N SER A 221 -5.71 7.58 14.26
CA SER A 221 -6.51 8.40 13.36
C SER A 221 -6.31 8.00 11.89
N TYR A 222 -5.09 7.58 11.55
CA TYR A 222 -4.78 7.06 10.22
C TYR A 222 -5.45 5.71 9.98
N ALA A 223 -5.35 4.78 10.94
CA ALA A 223 -5.98 3.47 10.85
C ALA A 223 -7.50 3.59 10.63
N LEU A 224 -8.20 4.43 11.43
CA LEU A 224 -9.63 4.69 11.28
C LEU A 224 -9.99 5.30 9.90
N ARG A 225 -9.10 6.12 9.34
CA ARG A 225 -9.32 6.75 8.04
C ARG A 225 -9.13 5.78 6.87
N VAL A 226 -8.18 4.84 6.96
CA VAL A 226 -7.89 3.89 5.87
C VAL A 226 -8.73 2.61 5.96
N SER A 227 -9.26 2.24 7.13
CA SER A 227 -10.04 1.02 7.33
C SER A 227 -11.28 0.92 6.42
N PRO A 228 -12.09 1.98 6.22
CA PRO A 228 -13.23 1.90 5.29
C PRO A 228 -12.78 1.66 3.83
N MET A 229 -11.66 2.26 3.43
CA MET A 229 -11.06 2.05 2.12
C MET A 229 -10.59 0.60 1.97
N LEU A 230 -9.90 0.05 2.98
CA LEU A 230 -9.44 -1.35 2.97
C LEU A 230 -10.61 -2.33 2.92
N LEU A 231 -11.67 -2.08 3.69
CA LEU A 231 -12.88 -2.91 3.68
C LEU A 231 -13.55 -2.90 2.29
N LYS A 232 -13.71 -1.72 1.69
CA LYS A 232 -14.22 -1.59 0.32
C LYS A 232 -13.33 -2.34 -0.67
N ASN A 233 -12.03 -2.21 -0.55
CA ASN A 233 -11.05 -2.85 -1.42
C ASN A 233 -11.02 -4.37 -1.25
N PHE A 234 -11.21 -4.89 -0.04
CA PHE A 234 -11.37 -6.33 0.21
C PHE A 234 -12.52 -6.90 -0.61
N PHE A 235 -13.74 -6.33 -0.50
CA PHE A 235 -14.89 -6.80 -1.27
C PHE A 235 -14.73 -6.57 -2.77
N TYR A 236 -14.10 -5.45 -3.18
CA TYR A 236 -13.80 -5.18 -4.57
C TYR A 236 -12.86 -6.24 -5.18
N ARG A 237 -11.82 -6.64 -4.44
CA ARG A 237 -10.90 -7.73 -4.85
C ARG A 237 -11.62 -9.06 -4.94
N LEU A 238 -12.39 -9.44 -3.90
CA LEU A 238 -13.17 -10.69 -3.91
C LEU A 238 -14.10 -10.75 -5.12
N TYR A 239 -14.80 -9.66 -5.41
CA TYR A 239 -15.70 -9.57 -6.56
C TYR A 239 -14.95 -9.68 -7.89
N LYS A 240 -13.87 -8.91 -8.08
CA LYS A 240 -13.16 -8.86 -9.36
C LYS A 240 -12.32 -10.09 -9.63
N ARG A 241 -11.54 -10.55 -8.66
CA ARG A 241 -10.62 -11.66 -8.83
C ARG A 241 -11.33 -13.01 -8.73
N TYR A 242 -12.13 -13.22 -7.67
CA TYR A 242 -12.65 -14.53 -7.31
C TYR A 242 -14.12 -14.79 -7.70
N LEU A 243 -14.92 -13.78 -7.99
CA LEU A 243 -16.29 -14.00 -8.48
C LEU A 243 -16.35 -13.91 -10.00
N ILE A 244 -15.78 -12.84 -10.59
CA ILE A 244 -15.83 -12.63 -12.04
C ILE A 244 -14.67 -13.32 -12.75
N GLY A 245 -13.47 -13.35 -12.12
CA GLY A 245 -12.25 -13.86 -12.75
C GLY A 245 -12.30 -15.37 -12.97
N ASP A 246 -12.43 -16.15 -11.89
CA ASP A 246 -12.37 -17.62 -11.95
C ASP A 246 -13.44 -18.37 -11.15
N PHE A 247 -14.41 -17.65 -10.57
CA PHE A 247 -15.49 -18.21 -9.73
C PHE A 247 -14.96 -19.14 -8.63
N HIS A 248 -13.96 -18.68 -7.88
CA HIS A 248 -13.25 -19.48 -6.90
C HIS A 248 -14.07 -19.71 -5.62
N PRO A 249 -14.12 -20.96 -5.07
CA PRO A 249 -14.89 -21.30 -3.86
C PRO A 249 -14.53 -20.48 -2.61
N LEU A 250 -13.34 -19.92 -2.55
CA LEU A 250 -12.83 -19.06 -1.47
C LEU A 250 -13.81 -17.92 -1.11
N ILE A 251 -14.51 -17.35 -2.11
CA ILE A 251 -15.45 -16.26 -1.88
C ILE A 251 -16.60 -16.68 -0.96
N PHE A 252 -17.10 -17.90 -1.12
CA PHE A 252 -18.17 -18.43 -0.27
C PHE A 252 -17.70 -18.57 1.17
N MET A 253 -16.44 -19.00 1.39
CA MET A 253 -15.87 -19.12 2.73
C MET A 253 -15.77 -17.76 3.42
N TYR A 254 -15.29 -16.74 2.74
CA TYR A 254 -15.22 -15.38 3.30
C TYR A 254 -16.60 -14.81 3.59
N ILE A 255 -17.53 -14.88 2.63
CA ILE A 255 -18.87 -14.29 2.78
C ILE A 255 -19.65 -15.03 3.85
N THR A 256 -19.72 -16.36 3.78
CA THR A 256 -20.47 -17.16 4.78
C THR A 256 -19.82 -17.02 6.16
N GLY A 257 -18.49 -17.06 6.25
CA GLY A 257 -17.78 -16.87 7.50
C GLY A 257 -18.09 -15.51 8.14
N LEU A 258 -18.06 -14.45 7.36
CA LEU A 258 -18.38 -13.08 7.84
C LEU A 258 -19.86 -12.96 8.27
N LEU A 259 -20.79 -13.52 7.51
CA LEU A 259 -22.21 -13.53 7.84
C LEU A 259 -22.50 -14.27 9.16
N LEU A 260 -21.89 -15.45 9.36
CA LEU A 260 -22.03 -16.21 10.61
C LEU A 260 -21.42 -15.47 11.80
N LEU A 261 -20.26 -14.83 11.64
CA LEU A 261 -19.63 -13.99 12.67
C LEU A 261 -20.54 -12.83 13.09
N ILE A 262 -21.10 -12.10 12.12
CA ILE A 262 -22.01 -10.98 12.36
C ILE A 262 -23.27 -11.48 13.07
N LEU A 263 -23.87 -12.56 12.59
CA LEU A 263 -25.09 -13.12 13.19
C LEU A 263 -24.80 -13.61 14.64
N GLY A 264 -23.71 -14.33 14.85
CA GLY A 264 -23.29 -14.78 16.18
C GLY A 264 -23.03 -13.62 17.14
N PHE A 265 -22.42 -12.53 16.66
CA PHE A 265 -22.20 -11.32 17.44
C PHE A 265 -23.54 -10.68 17.88
N PHE A 266 -24.53 -10.54 16.97
CA PHE A 266 -25.82 -9.96 17.31
C PHE A 266 -26.63 -10.85 18.26
N VAL A 267 -26.56 -12.19 18.11
CA VAL A 267 -27.19 -13.12 19.06
C VAL A 267 -26.50 -13.01 20.43
N GLY A 268 -25.16 -12.90 20.47
CA GLY A 268 -24.42 -12.67 21.71
C GLY A 268 -24.78 -11.35 22.39
N LEU A 269 -24.91 -10.28 21.61
CA LEU A 269 -25.33 -8.98 22.12
C LEU A 269 -26.77 -9.01 22.67
N TYR A 270 -27.69 -9.69 21.99
CA TYR A 270 -29.05 -9.94 22.47
C TYR A 270 -29.04 -10.65 23.83
N ILE A 271 -28.21 -11.68 24.02
CA ILE A 271 -28.06 -12.40 25.31
C ILE A 271 -27.61 -11.45 26.41
N ILE A 272 -26.60 -10.60 26.14
CA ILE A 272 -26.08 -9.65 27.13
C ILE A 272 -27.17 -8.64 27.52
N ILE A 273 -27.87 -8.05 26.56
CA ILE A 273 -28.89 -7.03 26.79
C ILE A 273 -30.06 -7.62 27.63
N THR A 274 -30.56 -8.82 27.26
CA THR A 274 -31.68 -9.45 27.95
C THR A 274 -31.29 -9.84 29.36
N LYS A 275 -30.06 -10.34 29.61
CA LYS A 275 -29.55 -10.65 30.93
C LYS A 275 -29.45 -9.41 31.84
N LEU A 276 -28.98 -8.28 31.28
CA LEU A 276 -28.96 -7.00 32.01
C LEU A 276 -30.37 -6.48 32.33
N GLY A 277 -31.36 -6.81 31.48
CA GLY A 277 -32.79 -6.51 31.71
C GLY A 277 -33.49 -7.47 32.68
N GLY A 278 -32.78 -8.40 33.32
CA GLY A 278 -33.34 -9.34 34.31
C GLY A 278 -34.02 -10.57 33.69
N THR A 279 -33.95 -10.76 32.34
CA THR A 279 -34.45 -11.96 31.67
C THR A 279 -33.30 -12.87 31.25
N PHE A 280 -33.47 -14.19 31.45
CA PHE A 280 -32.42 -15.15 31.12
C PHE A 280 -32.76 -15.93 29.84
N PRO A 281 -32.02 -15.68 28.73
CA PRO A 281 -32.15 -16.45 27.53
C PRO A 281 -31.87 -17.93 27.75
N SER A 282 -32.43 -18.80 26.93
CA SER A 282 -32.22 -20.25 27.05
C SER A 282 -30.73 -20.61 26.79
N GLY A 283 -30.25 -21.69 27.43
CA GLY A 283 -28.92 -22.23 27.19
C GLY A 283 -28.68 -22.55 25.69
N ALA A 284 -29.72 -22.96 24.98
CA ALA A 284 -29.66 -23.22 23.53
C ALA A 284 -29.29 -21.95 22.73
N THR A 285 -29.79 -20.77 23.12
CA THR A 285 -29.45 -19.48 22.49
C THR A 285 -27.95 -19.13 22.67
N ALA A 286 -27.40 -19.42 23.88
CA ALA A 286 -25.99 -19.21 24.13
C ALA A 286 -25.09 -20.14 23.30
N ILE A 287 -25.48 -21.42 23.23
CA ILE A 287 -24.79 -22.42 22.40
C ILE A 287 -24.84 -22.02 20.92
N LEU A 288 -25.99 -21.57 20.43
CA LEU A 288 -26.15 -21.11 19.04
C LEU A 288 -25.20 -19.94 18.73
N SER A 289 -25.16 -18.91 19.60
CA SER A 289 -24.23 -17.79 19.45
C SER A 289 -22.77 -18.26 19.36
N ALA A 290 -22.36 -19.16 20.26
CA ALA A 290 -21.00 -19.72 20.27
C ALA A 290 -20.69 -20.50 18.98
N LEU A 291 -21.60 -21.35 18.54
CA LEU A 291 -21.42 -22.13 17.31
C LEU A 291 -21.31 -21.23 16.08
N LEU A 292 -22.16 -20.20 15.97
CA LEU A 292 -22.11 -19.23 14.87
C LEU A 292 -20.74 -18.51 14.81
N ILE A 293 -20.22 -18.09 15.97
CA ILE A 293 -18.91 -17.41 16.06
C ILE A 293 -17.79 -18.40 15.72
N ILE A 294 -17.82 -19.63 16.24
CA ILE A 294 -16.76 -20.61 16.01
C ILE A 294 -16.73 -21.02 14.52
N PHE A 295 -17.85 -21.44 13.96
CA PHE A 295 -17.91 -21.85 12.55
C PHE A 295 -17.66 -20.68 11.61
N GLY A 296 -18.17 -19.47 11.93
CA GLY A 296 -17.91 -18.26 11.17
C GLY A 296 -16.41 -17.92 11.16
N GLY A 297 -15.74 -18.00 12.31
CA GLY A 297 -14.31 -17.81 12.44
C GLY A 297 -13.49 -18.86 11.67
N GLN A 298 -13.88 -20.13 11.78
CA GLN A 298 -13.21 -21.21 11.01
C GLN A 298 -13.33 -21.02 9.51
N LEU A 299 -14.50 -20.70 8.97
CA LEU A 299 -14.69 -20.46 7.55
C LEU A 299 -13.90 -19.24 7.07
N PHE A 300 -13.87 -18.16 7.87
CA PHE A 300 -13.09 -16.98 7.53
C PHE A 300 -11.58 -17.29 7.49
N LEU A 301 -11.07 -18.05 8.47
CA LEU A 301 -9.67 -18.48 8.52
C LEU A 301 -9.32 -19.43 7.36
N PHE A 302 -10.22 -20.35 7.00
CA PHE A 302 -10.03 -21.18 5.80
C PHE A 302 -10.01 -20.33 4.53
N GLY A 303 -10.88 -19.33 4.42
CA GLY A 303 -10.84 -18.35 3.33
C GLY A 303 -9.46 -17.68 3.23
N MET A 304 -8.89 -17.22 4.37
CA MET A 304 -7.54 -16.66 4.40
C MET A 304 -6.47 -17.69 4.00
N LEU A 305 -6.57 -18.92 4.47
CA LEU A 305 -5.60 -19.97 4.14
C LEU A 305 -5.56 -20.25 2.62
N PHE A 306 -6.72 -20.38 1.99
CA PHE A 306 -6.79 -20.58 0.54
C PHE A 306 -6.29 -19.36 -0.24
N ASP A 307 -6.60 -18.14 0.24
CA ASP A 307 -6.11 -16.90 -0.35
C ASP A 307 -4.56 -16.81 -0.29
N MET A 308 -3.95 -17.25 0.82
CA MET A 308 -2.49 -17.39 0.96
C MET A 308 -1.89 -18.45 0.01
N MET A 309 -2.62 -19.50 -0.30
CA MET A 309 -2.16 -20.52 -1.25
C MET A 309 -2.18 -19.99 -2.69
N GLU A 310 -3.14 -19.15 -3.03
CA GLU A 310 -3.24 -18.50 -4.35
C GLU A 310 -2.14 -17.44 -4.60
N GLU A 311 -1.54 -16.87 -3.53
CA GLU A 311 -0.37 -15.99 -3.66
C GLU A 311 0.89 -16.75 -4.14
N LYS A 312 0.93 -18.06 -3.96
CA LYS A 312 2.11 -18.88 -4.29
C LYS A 312 2.13 -19.38 -5.74
N LYS A 313 1.04 -19.21 -6.48
CA LYS A 313 0.94 -19.52 -7.89
C LYS A 313 1.34 -18.31 -8.74
#